data_bc306dd9ded49dd7a17fcbe2809d0c94
#
_entry.id   bc306dd9ded49dd7a17fcbe2809d0c94
#
_cell.length_a   1.000
_cell.length_b   1.000
_cell.length_c   1.000
_cell.angle_alpha   90.00
_cell.angle_beta   90.00
_cell.angle_gamma   90.00
#
_symmetry.space_group_name_H-M   'P 1'
#
loop_
_entity.id
_entity.type
_entity.pdbx_description
1 polymer ?
#
loop_
_entity_poly.entity_id
_entity_poly.type
_entity_poly.pdbx_seq_one_letter_code
_entity_poly.pdbx_strand_id
1 'polypeptide(L)'
;VFTPCELIQEAGLYPYNVESFSCYLTASQAERAFLQNAEDSGLSETLCSYHKTFIGAAEKGLLPKPKCIVYTNLACDANLLTFHRLAEFYHVPVFSIDVPSRQTASNVAYVAAQLRALKRFLEQTTGRLIDEDLLAERVARGRETLEEFEKFQSARADRFIPSDLVSPLYSGMTNNILLGTEEEKLYTEKLLKDIKNAPPKKGKHIYWMHTIPF
;
A
#
# COMPACT_ATOMS: atom_id res chain seq x y z
N VAL A 1 3.22 0.24 1.16
CA VAL A 1 2.29 -0.91 1.19
C VAL A 1 2.29 -1.57 2.57
N PHE A 2 1.20 -2.25 2.94
CA PHE A 2 1.03 -2.98 4.23
C PHE A 2 1.09 -2.13 5.50
N THR A 3 0.76 -0.85 5.43
CA THR A 3 0.50 -0.02 6.61
C THR A 3 -0.95 -0.15 7.06
N PRO A 4 -1.26 0.04 8.35
CA PRO A 4 -2.64 -0.01 8.87
C PRO A 4 -3.41 1.25 8.46
N CYS A 5 -3.94 1.25 7.25
CA CYS A 5 -4.60 2.43 6.66
C CYS A 5 -5.87 2.80 7.38
N GLU A 6 -6.57 1.87 8.00
CA GLU A 6 -7.75 2.12 8.83
C GLU A 6 -7.42 3.06 10.00
N LEU A 7 -6.27 2.86 10.63
CA LEU A 7 -5.80 3.71 11.72
C LEU A 7 -5.43 5.13 11.23
N ILE A 8 -4.81 5.21 10.05
CA ILE A 8 -4.44 6.48 9.42
C ILE A 8 -5.70 7.28 9.04
N GLN A 9 -6.69 6.59 8.45
CA GLN A 9 -7.96 7.19 8.06
C GLN A 9 -8.76 7.68 9.27
N GLU A 10 -8.79 6.90 10.37
CA GLU A 10 -9.51 7.29 11.59
C GLU A 10 -8.85 8.48 12.28
N ALA A 11 -7.56 8.68 12.11
CA ALA A 11 -6.86 9.92 12.48
C ALA A 11 -7.23 11.14 11.61
N GLY A 12 -8.12 11.00 10.62
CA GLY A 12 -8.54 12.05 9.71
C GLY A 12 -7.53 12.35 8.60
N LEU A 13 -6.66 11.41 8.28
CA LEU A 13 -5.67 11.51 7.20
C LEU A 13 -6.06 10.64 6.00
N TYR A 14 -5.64 11.07 4.82
CA TYR A 14 -5.78 10.29 3.59
C TYR A 14 -4.47 9.53 3.32
N PRO A 15 -4.48 8.19 3.35
CA PRO A 15 -3.30 7.40 2.99
C PRO A 15 -2.92 7.64 1.52
N TYR A 16 -1.63 7.83 1.27
CA TYR A 16 -1.09 7.97 -0.08
C TYR A 16 0.05 6.97 -0.28
N ASN A 17 -0.07 6.10 -1.28
CA ASN A 17 0.92 5.08 -1.58
C ASN A 17 1.87 5.55 -2.69
N VAL A 18 3.09 5.95 -2.32
CA VAL A 18 4.11 6.43 -3.26
C VAL A 18 4.61 5.34 -4.20
N GLU A 19 4.59 4.07 -3.77
CA GLU A 19 4.98 2.94 -4.62
C GLU A 19 3.97 2.75 -5.77
N SER A 20 2.66 2.93 -5.50
CA SER A 20 1.64 2.93 -6.55
C SER A 20 1.82 4.09 -7.53
N PHE A 21 2.31 5.24 -7.07
CA PHE A 21 2.66 6.34 -7.95
C PHE A 21 3.85 6.01 -8.86
N SER A 22 4.86 5.31 -8.32
CA SER A 22 5.96 4.80 -9.16
C SER A 22 5.46 3.84 -10.24
N CYS A 23 4.51 2.95 -9.92
CA CYS A 23 3.87 2.09 -10.91
C CYS A 23 3.18 2.89 -12.01
N TYR A 24 2.43 3.93 -11.64
CA TYR A 24 1.76 4.82 -12.59
C TYR A 24 2.76 5.53 -13.53
N LEU A 25 3.85 6.06 -12.99
CA LEU A 25 4.89 6.72 -13.79
C LEU A 25 5.56 5.74 -14.76
N THR A 26 5.85 4.52 -14.31
CA THR A 26 6.44 3.47 -15.15
C THR A 26 5.47 3.02 -16.25
N ALA A 27 4.20 2.80 -15.92
CA ALA A 27 3.17 2.46 -16.91
C ALA A 27 2.99 3.57 -17.97
N SER A 28 3.24 4.81 -17.58
CA SER A 28 3.23 5.98 -18.49
C SER A 28 4.57 6.21 -19.21
N GLN A 29 5.57 5.33 -19.01
CA GLN A 29 6.92 5.46 -19.57
C GLN A 29 7.63 6.79 -19.21
N ALA A 30 7.29 7.34 -18.05
CA ALA A 30 7.80 8.64 -17.57
C ALA A 30 8.90 8.50 -16.49
N GLU A 31 9.25 7.29 -16.06
CA GLU A 31 10.11 7.01 -14.91
C GLU A 31 11.55 7.50 -15.07
N ARG A 32 12.09 7.51 -16.30
CA ARG A 32 13.53 7.77 -16.56
C ARG A 32 14.02 9.11 -16.01
N ALA A 33 13.24 10.17 -16.18
CA ALA A 33 13.61 11.49 -15.71
C ALA A 33 13.69 11.56 -14.16
N PHE A 34 12.91 10.73 -13.48
CA PHE A 34 12.88 10.66 -12.01
C PHE A 34 13.99 9.76 -11.48
N LEU A 35 14.28 8.65 -12.16
CA LEU A 35 15.41 7.78 -11.85
C LEU A 35 16.72 8.57 -11.86
N GLN A 36 16.99 9.27 -12.96
CA GLN A 36 18.18 10.10 -13.09
C GLN A 36 18.27 11.17 -12.00
N ASN A 37 17.16 11.88 -11.72
CA ASN A 37 17.14 12.89 -10.67
C ASN A 37 17.47 12.31 -9.27
N ALA A 38 16.94 11.13 -8.95
CA ALA A 38 17.22 10.46 -7.68
C ALA A 38 18.69 10.04 -7.57
N GLU A 39 19.31 9.58 -8.65
CA GLU A 39 20.72 9.21 -8.73
C GLU A 39 21.61 10.46 -8.61
N ASP A 40 21.29 11.53 -9.31
CA ASP A 40 21.99 12.82 -9.22
C ASP A 40 21.94 13.41 -7.80
N SER A 41 20.87 13.10 -7.03
CA SER A 41 20.73 13.51 -5.62
C SER A 41 21.47 12.59 -4.63
N GLY A 42 22.19 11.58 -5.13
CA GLY A 42 23.08 10.72 -4.36
C GLY A 42 22.50 9.36 -3.97
N LEU A 43 21.37 8.94 -4.55
CA LEU A 43 20.90 7.57 -4.38
C LEU A 43 21.70 6.60 -5.27
N SER A 44 21.96 5.40 -4.75
CA SER A 44 22.69 4.38 -5.49
C SER A 44 21.97 3.95 -6.77
N GLU A 45 22.70 3.80 -7.87
CA GLU A 45 22.19 3.22 -9.12
C GLU A 45 21.60 1.83 -8.92
N THR A 46 22.16 1.05 -7.97
CA THR A 46 21.71 -0.31 -7.66
C THR A 46 20.46 -0.38 -6.79
N LEU A 47 20.00 0.77 -6.26
CA LEU A 47 18.74 0.80 -5.52
C LEU A 47 17.56 0.50 -6.44
N CYS A 48 16.54 -0.17 -5.90
CA CYS A 48 15.30 -0.50 -6.62
C CYS A 48 14.72 0.73 -7.35
N SER A 49 14.42 0.58 -8.63
CA SER A 49 13.90 1.65 -9.48
C SER A 49 12.57 2.24 -8.98
N TYR A 50 11.70 1.43 -8.36
CA TYR A 50 10.48 1.96 -7.73
C TYR A 50 10.77 3.02 -6.68
N HIS A 51 11.75 2.76 -5.81
CA HIS A 51 12.15 3.68 -4.76
C HIS A 51 12.79 4.95 -5.33
N LYS A 52 13.66 4.81 -6.31
CA LYS A 52 14.25 5.96 -7.00
C LYS A 52 13.20 6.82 -7.71
N THR A 53 12.23 6.18 -8.35
CA THR A 53 11.17 6.89 -9.09
C THR A 53 10.34 7.78 -8.17
N PHE A 54 9.85 7.31 -7.03
CA PHE A 54 9.06 8.17 -6.16
C PHE A 54 9.90 9.23 -5.42
N ILE A 55 11.15 8.94 -5.08
CA ILE A 55 12.06 9.96 -4.51
C ILE A 55 12.32 11.06 -5.54
N GLY A 56 12.71 10.70 -6.76
CA GLY A 56 12.94 11.67 -7.82
C GLY A 56 11.69 12.48 -8.18
N ALA A 57 10.52 11.87 -8.13
CA ALA A 57 9.25 12.56 -8.34
C ALA A 57 8.92 13.52 -7.18
N ALA A 58 9.22 13.15 -5.94
CA ALA A 58 9.09 14.02 -4.78
C ALA A 58 10.00 15.26 -4.90
N GLU A 59 11.27 15.05 -5.24
CA GLU A 59 12.26 16.12 -5.44
C GLU A 59 11.90 17.06 -6.59
N LYS A 60 11.15 16.57 -7.60
CA LYS A 60 10.57 17.39 -8.70
C LYS A 60 9.24 18.06 -8.32
N GLY A 61 8.76 17.90 -7.09
CA GLY A 61 7.52 18.52 -6.61
C GLY A 61 6.24 17.89 -7.13
N LEU A 62 6.28 16.65 -7.63
CA LEU A 62 5.09 15.95 -8.13
C LEU A 62 4.27 15.25 -7.05
N LEU A 63 4.85 15.04 -5.87
CA LEU A 63 4.12 14.45 -4.75
C LEU A 63 3.60 15.53 -3.81
N PRO A 64 2.39 15.38 -3.28
CA PRO A 64 1.89 16.29 -2.27
C PRO A 64 2.74 16.20 -1.00
N LYS A 65 2.97 17.33 -0.32
CA LYS A 65 3.67 17.32 0.96
C LYS A 65 2.82 16.55 1.99
N PRO A 66 3.33 15.45 2.58
CA PRO A 66 2.60 14.68 3.57
C PRO A 66 2.58 15.39 4.93
N LYS A 67 1.62 15.03 5.79
CA LYS A 67 1.62 15.41 7.22
C LYS A 67 2.64 14.61 8.02
N CYS A 68 2.76 13.32 7.69
CA CYS A 68 3.73 12.38 8.26
C CYS A 68 3.95 11.24 7.28
N ILE A 69 4.95 10.43 7.57
CA ILE A 69 5.23 9.20 6.82
C ILE A 69 5.12 8.03 7.77
N VAL A 70 4.38 6.98 7.32
CA VAL A 70 4.26 5.70 8.03
C VAL A 70 4.66 4.60 7.07
N TYR A 71 5.55 3.71 7.49
CA TYR A 71 5.97 2.58 6.66
C TYR A 71 6.24 1.33 7.50
N THR A 72 6.36 0.18 6.84
CA THR A 72 6.72 -1.11 7.43
C THR A 72 7.96 -1.70 6.77
N ASN A 73 8.63 -2.62 7.45
CA ASN A 73 9.71 -3.42 6.87
C ASN A 73 9.22 -4.69 6.17
N LEU A 74 7.89 -4.93 6.11
CA LEU A 74 7.31 -6.19 5.61
C LEU A 74 7.68 -6.54 4.18
N ALA A 75 7.73 -5.56 3.29
CA ALA A 75 7.92 -5.80 1.87
C ALA A 75 9.39 -5.71 1.44
N CYS A 76 10.14 -4.77 2.01
CA CYS A 76 11.48 -4.45 1.53
C CYS A 76 12.28 -3.65 2.56
N ASP A 77 13.53 -4.02 2.76
CA ASP A 77 14.46 -3.29 3.65
C ASP A 77 14.82 -1.90 3.10
N ALA A 78 14.72 -1.67 1.79
CA ALA A 78 14.91 -0.37 1.20
C ALA A 78 13.94 0.70 1.74
N ASN A 79 12.79 0.29 2.29
CA ASN A 79 11.85 1.19 2.94
C ASN A 79 12.49 2.01 4.08
N LEU A 80 13.36 1.37 4.87
CA LEU A 80 14.10 2.05 5.94
C LEU A 80 14.86 3.29 5.45
N LEU A 81 15.60 3.14 4.36
CA LEU A 81 16.38 4.22 3.79
C LEU A 81 15.49 5.27 3.11
N THR A 82 14.61 4.82 2.23
CA THR A 82 13.91 5.72 1.30
C THR A 82 12.81 6.52 1.96
N PHE A 83 12.09 5.95 2.93
CA PHE A 83 11.06 6.71 3.66
C PHE A 83 11.65 7.68 4.69
N HIS A 84 12.82 7.38 5.27
CA HIS A 84 13.58 8.37 6.05
C HIS A 84 14.08 9.51 5.18
N ARG A 85 14.66 9.21 4.02
CA ARG A 85 15.07 10.24 3.04
C ARG A 85 13.89 11.14 2.65
N LEU A 86 12.72 10.54 2.41
CA LEU A 86 11.53 11.30 2.06
C LEU A 86 11.03 12.18 3.22
N ALA A 87 11.10 11.67 4.45
CA ALA A 87 10.75 12.43 5.65
C ALA A 87 11.68 13.63 5.88
N GLU A 88 12.96 13.45 5.69
CA GLU A 88 13.97 14.52 5.74
C GLU A 88 13.71 15.57 4.66
N PHE A 89 13.47 15.14 3.42
CA PHE A 89 13.18 16.05 2.30
C PHE A 89 11.96 16.94 2.57
N TYR A 90 10.87 16.37 3.11
CA TYR A 90 9.66 17.13 3.41
C TYR A 90 9.68 17.80 4.79
N HIS A 91 10.67 17.53 5.63
CA HIS A 91 10.72 17.97 7.03
C HIS A 91 9.44 17.59 7.79
N VAL A 92 9.09 16.31 7.78
CA VAL A 92 7.89 15.75 8.43
C VAL A 92 8.26 14.59 9.36
N PRO A 93 7.44 14.33 10.40
CA PRO A 93 7.67 13.20 11.28
C PRO A 93 7.46 11.88 10.55
N VAL A 94 8.20 10.84 10.98
CA VAL A 94 8.15 9.51 10.41
C VAL A 94 7.91 8.47 11.52
N PHE A 95 7.14 7.44 11.23
CA PHE A 95 6.92 6.29 12.09
C PHE A 95 7.16 5.00 11.31
N SER A 96 8.02 4.14 11.84
CA SER A 96 8.30 2.82 11.29
C SER A 96 7.61 1.73 12.12
N ILE A 97 7.05 0.74 11.44
CA ILE A 97 6.50 -0.47 12.05
C ILE A 97 7.42 -1.63 11.69
N ASP A 98 8.08 -2.19 12.69
CA ASP A 98 8.90 -3.39 12.53
C ASP A 98 8.05 -4.63 12.74
N VAL A 99 7.94 -5.45 11.70
CA VAL A 99 7.14 -6.68 11.71
C VAL A 99 8.07 -7.89 11.62
N PRO A 100 8.21 -8.66 12.70
CA PRO A 100 9.03 -9.87 12.69
C PRO A 100 8.50 -10.92 11.71
N SER A 101 9.41 -11.67 11.08
CA SER A 101 9.10 -12.70 10.08
C SER A 101 8.33 -13.92 10.62
N ARG A 102 8.38 -14.14 11.93
CA ARG A 102 7.71 -15.29 12.58
C ARG A 102 6.50 -14.84 13.37
N GLN A 103 5.40 -15.57 13.22
CA GLN A 103 4.17 -15.34 13.98
C GLN A 103 4.22 -16.13 15.30
N THR A 104 4.68 -15.48 16.38
CA THR A 104 4.66 -16.00 17.74
C THR A 104 3.83 -15.08 18.63
N ALA A 105 3.37 -15.56 19.78
CA ALA A 105 2.61 -14.72 20.71
C ALA A 105 3.39 -13.46 21.15
N SER A 106 4.71 -13.59 21.37
CA SER A 106 5.57 -12.44 21.69
C SER A 106 5.67 -11.43 20.54
N ASN A 107 5.77 -11.89 19.28
CA ASN A 107 5.84 -11.03 18.12
C ASN A 107 4.51 -10.33 17.85
N VAL A 108 3.39 -11.01 18.08
CA VAL A 108 2.06 -10.38 18.02
C VAL A 108 1.95 -9.26 19.07
N ALA A 109 2.35 -9.52 20.30
CA ALA A 109 2.35 -8.50 21.37
C ALA A 109 3.27 -7.31 21.04
N TYR A 110 4.43 -7.58 20.43
CA TYR A 110 5.38 -6.57 19.98
C TYR A 110 4.77 -5.66 18.90
N VAL A 111 4.16 -6.22 17.86
CA VAL A 111 3.49 -5.43 16.80
C VAL A 111 2.30 -4.67 17.38
N ALA A 112 1.51 -5.28 18.25
CA ALA A 112 0.39 -4.60 18.90
C ALA A 112 0.84 -3.39 19.73
N ALA A 113 1.99 -3.47 20.41
CA ALA A 113 2.56 -2.34 21.13
C ALA A 113 2.96 -1.20 20.17
N GLN A 114 3.52 -1.51 19.00
CA GLN A 114 3.87 -0.53 17.98
C GLN A 114 2.60 0.12 17.38
N LEU A 115 1.52 -0.63 17.13
CA LEU A 115 0.26 -0.06 16.65
C LEU A 115 -0.34 0.92 17.67
N ARG A 116 -0.26 0.63 18.98
CA ARG A 116 -0.65 1.59 20.02
C ARG A 116 0.25 2.84 20.03
N ALA A 117 1.55 2.67 19.76
CA ALA A 117 2.47 3.80 19.63
C ALA A 117 2.16 4.63 18.38
N LEU A 118 1.84 3.97 17.26
CA LEU A 118 1.39 4.63 16.03
C LEU A 118 0.10 5.44 16.27
N LYS A 119 -0.89 4.88 16.99
CA LYS A 119 -2.10 5.62 17.37
C LYS A 119 -1.73 6.95 18.03
N ARG A 120 -0.90 6.90 19.08
CA ARG A 120 -0.46 8.13 19.78
C ARG A 120 0.30 9.10 18.88
N PHE A 121 1.17 8.58 18.03
CA PHE A 121 1.90 9.38 17.04
C PHE A 121 0.96 10.12 16.08
N LEU A 122 -0.06 9.43 15.57
CA LEU A 122 -1.06 10.01 14.66
C LEU A 122 -1.93 11.06 15.40
N GLU A 123 -2.37 10.77 16.62
CA GLU A 123 -3.11 11.72 17.46
C GLU A 123 -2.31 13.01 17.74
N GLN A 124 -1.02 12.87 18.05
CA GLN A 124 -0.12 14.03 18.25
C GLN A 124 0.10 14.81 16.94
N THR A 125 0.23 14.12 15.81
CA THR A 125 0.48 14.74 14.51
C THR A 125 -0.72 15.50 13.98
N THR A 126 -1.94 15.00 14.26
CA THR A 126 -3.20 15.57 13.74
C THR A 126 -3.90 16.48 14.74
N GLY A 127 -3.63 16.33 16.03
CA GLY A 127 -4.39 16.95 17.10
C GLY A 127 -5.79 16.33 17.32
N ARG A 128 -6.08 15.21 16.66
CA ARG A 128 -7.38 14.51 16.71
C ARG A 128 -7.23 13.20 17.48
N LEU A 129 -8.11 12.96 18.45
CA LEU A 129 -8.20 11.67 19.12
C LEU A 129 -8.87 10.64 18.19
N ILE A 130 -8.35 9.44 18.20
CA ILE A 130 -8.88 8.30 17.43
C ILE A 130 -9.96 7.64 18.26
N ASP A 131 -11.16 7.55 17.72
CA ASP A 131 -12.30 6.82 18.29
C ASP A 131 -12.07 5.31 18.12
N GLU A 132 -11.97 4.58 19.22
CA GLU A 132 -11.67 3.15 19.21
C GLU A 132 -12.85 2.30 18.73
N ASP A 133 -14.08 2.76 18.95
CA ASP A 133 -15.27 2.05 18.48
C ASP A 133 -15.40 2.17 16.96
N LEU A 134 -15.23 3.37 16.42
CA LEU A 134 -15.21 3.60 14.98
C LEU A 134 -14.02 2.91 14.29
N LEU A 135 -12.86 2.88 14.93
CA LEU A 135 -11.71 2.13 14.44
C LEU A 135 -12.02 0.63 14.40
N ALA A 136 -12.64 0.08 15.44
CA ALA A 136 -13.03 -1.33 15.48
C ALA A 136 -14.03 -1.69 14.38
N GLU A 137 -15.02 -0.85 14.13
CA GLU A 137 -15.97 -1.02 13.03
C GLU A 137 -15.27 -1.00 11.66
N ARG A 138 -14.34 -0.05 11.47
CA ARG A 138 -13.56 0.07 10.25
C ARG A 138 -12.67 -1.16 10.00
N VAL A 139 -12.00 -1.65 11.03
CA VAL A 139 -11.16 -2.85 10.96
C VAL A 139 -12.03 -4.10 10.67
N ALA A 140 -13.21 -4.22 11.29
CA ALA A 140 -14.12 -5.31 11.01
C ALA A 140 -14.58 -5.30 9.54
N ARG A 141 -14.96 -4.15 9.01
CA ARG A 141 -15.31 -3.97 7.60
C ARG A 141 -14.15 -4.31 6.67
N GLY A 142 -12.94 -3.84 6.98
CA GLY A 142 -11.73 -4.16 6.21
C GLY A 142 -11.48 -5.67 6.14
N ARG A 143 -11.66 -6.36 7.25
CA ARG A 143 -11.54 -7.82 7.31
C ARG A 143 -12.57 -8.53 6.43
N GLU A 144 -13.85 -8.14 6.50
CA GLU A 144 -14.90 -8.69 5.63
C GLU A 144 -14.55 -8.47 4.15
N THR A 145 -14.08 -7.28 3.80
CA THR A 145 -13.68 -6.92 2.44
C THR A 145 -12.52 -7.77 1.94
N LEU A 146 -11.51 -8.04 2.78
CA LEU A 146 -10.40 -8.94 2.43
C LEU A 146 -10.88 -10.39 2.20
N GLU A 147 -11.80 -10.90 3.03
CA GLU A 147 -12.39 -12.24 2.84
C GLU A 147 -13.16 -12.34 1.52
N GLU A 148 -13.84 -11.28 1.10
CA GLU A 148 -14.53 -11.23 -0.20
C GLU A 148 -13.54 -11.12 -1.36
N PHE A 149 -12.47 -10.36 -1.20
CA PHE A 149 -11.40 -10.25 -2.19
C PHE A 149 -10.68 -11.58 -2.39
N GLU A 150 -10.44 -12.35 -1.34
CA GLU A 150 -9.91 -13.72 -1.44
C GLU A 150 -10.84 -14.65 -2.24
N LYS A 151 -12.16 -14.56 -2.04
CA LYS A 151 -13.15 -15.31 -2.85
C LYS A 151 -13.11 -14.89 -4.32
N PHE A 152 -12.96 -13.59 -4.59
CA PHE A 152 -12.75 -13.08 -5.95
C PHE A 152 -11.48 -13.63 -6.58
N GLN A 153 -10.35 -13.59 -5.88
CA GLN A 153 -9.08 -14.12 -6.38
C GLN A 153 -9.16 -15.63 -6.64
N SER A 154 -9.81 -16.38 -5.75
CA SER A 154 -10.01 -17.83 -5.94
C SER A 154 -10.87 -18.11 -7.18
N ALA A 155 -11.94 -17.36 -7.41
CA ALA A 155 -12.81 -17.54 -8.55
C ALA A 155 -12.12 -17.24 -9.91
N ARG A 156 -11.05 -16.43 -9.91
CA ARG A 156 -10.24 -16.15 -11.10
C ARG A 156 -9.52 -17.38 -11.66
N ALA A 157 -9.37 -18.44 -10.87
CA ALA A 157 -8.81 -19.71 -11.37
C ALA A 157 -9.70 -20.29 -12.50
N ASP A 158 -11.01 -20.23 -12.37
CA ASP A 158 -11.97 -20.90 -13.26
C ASP A 158 -12.77 -19.95 -14.14
N ARG A 159 -12.71 -18.65 -13.88
CA ARG A 159 -13.49 -17.63 -14.59
C ARG A 159 -12.58 -16.68 -15.36
N PHE A 160 -13.05 -16.25 -16.52
CA PHE A 160 -12.33 -15.30 -17.37
C PHE A 160 -12.83 -13.87 -17.12
N ILE A 161 -11.94 -13.02 -16.63
CA ILE A 161 -12.15 -11.56 -16.68
C ILE A 161 -11.17 -11.00 -17.69
N PRO A 162 -11.63 -10.22 -18.68
CA PRO A 162 -10.76 -9.52 -19.58
C PRO A 162 -10.06 -8.39 -18.80
N SER A 163 -8.95 -8.70 -18.19
CA SER A 163 -8.08 -7.71 -17.55
C SER A 163 -6.65 -7.96 -17.98
N ASP A 164 -5.88 -6.88 -18.08
CA ASP A 164 -4.44 -6.99 -18.23
C ASP A 164 -3.78 -7.57 -16.95
N LEU A 165 -2.48 -7.85 -17.03
CA LEU A 165 -1.72 -8.37 -15.89
C LEU A 165 -1.53 -7.31 -14.78
N VAL A 166 -1.64 -6.03 -15.12
CA VAL A 166 -1.33 -4.90 -14.23
C VAL A 166 -2.52 -4.57 -13.33
N SER A 167 -3.73 -4.57 -13.87
CA SER A 167 -4.96 -4.22 -13.12
C SER A 167 -5.14 -5.01 -11.81
N PRO A 168 -4.90 -6.34 -11.73
CA PRO A 168 -4.99 -7.06 -10.47
C PRO A 168 -3.95 -6.65 -9.43
N LEU A 169 -2.75 -6.25 -9.86
CA LEU A 169 -1.72 -5.75 -8.93
C LEU A 169 -2.09 -4.38 -8.39
N TYR A 170 -2.54 -3.47 -9.26
CA TYR A 170 -3.04 -2.16 -8.83
C TYR A 170 -4.21 -2.28 -7.88
N SER A 171 -5.16 -3.17 -8.14
CA SER A 171 -6.26 -3.44 -7.21
C SER A 171 -5.76 -3.86 -5.84
N GLY A 172 -4.77 -4.75 -5.76
CA GLY A 172 -4.15 -5.15 -4.49
C GLY A 172 -3.46 -4.00 -3.74
N MET A 173 -2.85 -3.06 -4.45
CA MET A 173 -2.19 -1.89 -3.86
C MET A 173 -3.17 -0.80 -3.43
N THR A 174 -4.17 -0.51 -4.26
CA THR A 174 -5.19 0.50 -3.96
C THR A 174 -6.11 0.05 -2.85
N ASN A 175 -6.48 -1.21 -2.82
CA ASN A 175 -7.31 -1.76 -1.76
C ASN A 175 -6.70 -1.54 -0.38
N ASN A 176 -5.37 -1.62 -0.24
CA ASN A 176 -4.73 -1.37 1.05
C ASN A 176 -4.95 0.06 1.56
N ILE A 177 -4.93 1.09 0.69
CA ILE A 177 -5.13 2.48 1.11
C ILE A 177 -6.59 2.83 1.41
N LEU A 178 -7.52 2.07 0.88
CA LEU A 178 -8.96 2.24 1.08
C LEU A 178 -9.54 1.23 2.07
N LEU A 179 -8.72 0.33 2.62
CA LEU A 179 -9.18 -0.75 3.49
C LEU A 179 -10.00 -0.20 4.66
N GLY A 180 -11.16 -0.80 4.86
CA GLY A 180 -12.12 -0.40 5.89
C GLY A 180 -13.06 0.74 5.51
N THR A 181 -13.01 1.24 4.26
CA THR A 181 -14.00 2.21 3.75
C THR A 181 -15.21 1.49 3.12
N GLU A 182 -16.34 2.21 3.02
CA GLU A 182 -17.52 1.73 2.31
C GLU A 182 -17.27 1.60 0.81
N GLU A 183 -16.50 2.51 0.24
CA GLU A 183 -16.16 2.53 -1.18
C GLU A 183 -15.42 1.26 -1.59
N GLU A 184 -14.46 0.81 -0.78
CA GLU A 184 -13.72 -0.40 -1.07
C GLU A 184 -14.59 -1.65 -0.91
N LYS A 185 -15.44 -1.69 0.10
CA LYS A 185 -16.42 -2.78 0.27
C LYS A 185 -17.30 -2.91 -0.97
N LEU A 186 -17.93 -1.82 -1.39
CA LEU A 186 -18.78 -1.79 -2.59
C LEU A 186 -18.02 -2.20 -3.86
N TYR A 187 -16.78 -1.76 -4.01
CA TYR A 187 -15.92 -2.14 -5.13
C TYR A 187 -15.66 -3.66 -5.14
N THR A 188 -15.30 -4.23 -4.00
CA THR A 188 -14.98 -5.66 -3.87
C THR A 188 -16.23 -6.53 -4.07
N GLU A 189 -17.39 -6.14 -3.52
CA GLU A 189 -18.67 -6.79 -3.77
C GLU A 189 -19.01 -6.82 -5.27
N LYS A 190 -18.76 -5.70 -5.96
CA LYS A 190 -18.96 -5.62 -7.41
C LYS A 190 -18.01 -6.54 -8.17
N LEU A 191 -16.73 -6.57 -7.82
CA LEU A 191 -15.76 -7.50 -8.41
C LEU A 191 -16.19 -8.95 -8.24
N LEU A 192 -16.61 -9.31 -7.02
CA LEU A 192 -17.08 -10.67 -6.72
C LEU A 192 -18.35 -11.04 -7.50
N LYS A 193 -19.26 -10.09 -7.68
CA LYS A 193 -20.45 -10.27 -8.51
C LYS A 193 -20.10 -10.45 -9.99
N ASP A 194 -19.20 -9.63 -10.50
CA ASP A 194 -18.78 -9.64 -11.91
C ASP A 194 -18.06 -10.96 -12.23
N ILE A 195 -17.17 -11.45 -11.36
CA ILE A 195 -16.48 -12.74 -11.59
C ILE A 195 -17.43 -13.92 -11.55
N LYS A 196 -18.44 -13.92 -10.68
CA LYS A 196 -19.44 -15.00 -10.62
C LYS A 196 -20.23 -15.11 -11.91
N ASN A 197 -20.46 -14.00 -12.61
CA ASN A 197 -21.17 -13.93 -13.88
C ASN A 197 -20.25 -14.06 -15.12
N ALA A 198 -18.93 -14.09 -14.92
CA ALA A 198 -17.97 -14.20 -16.00
C ALA A 198 -18.00 -15.59 -16.65
N PRO A 199 -17.67 -15.71 -17.95
CA PRO A 199 -17.62 -16.98 -18.63
C PRO A 199 -16.53 -17.89 -18.07
N PRO A 200 -16.66 -19.22 -18.22
CA PRO A 200 -15.59 -20.14 -17.86
C PRO A 200 -14.29 -19.82 -18.56
N LYS A 201 -13.18 -19.92 -17.84
CA LYS A 201 -11.85 -19.71 -18.39
C LYS A 201 -11.46 -20.84 -19.34
N LYS A 202 -10.88 -20.48 -20.47
CA LYS A 202 -10.32 -21.42 -21.45
C LYS A 202 -8.82 -21.14 -21.60
N GLY A 203 -8.02 -22.21 -21.67
CA GLY A 203 -6.58 -22.09 -21.88
C GLY A 203 -5.73 -22.66 -20.75
N LYS A 204 -4.43 -22.41 -20.81
CA LYS A 204 -3.47 -22.88 -19.82
C LYS A 204 -3.38 -21.87 -18.66
N HIS A 205 -3.23 -22.39 -17.44
CA HIS A 205 -2.97 -21.57 -16.27
C HIS A 205 -1.47 -21.31 -16.19
N ILE A 206 -1.13 -20.02 -16.01
CA ILE A 206 0.25 -19.58 -15.79
C ILE A 206 0.30 -18.97 -14.39
N TYR A 207 1.20 -19.49 -13.57
CA TYR A 207 1.53 -18.87 -12.29
C TYR A 207 2.67 -17.89 -12.49
N TRP A 208 2.38 -16.59 -12.29
CA TRP A 208 3.38 -15.54 -12.38
C TRP A 208 3.95 -15.25 -11.00
N MET A 209 5.24 -15.46 -10.83
CA MET A 209 5.97 -15.11 -9.61
C MET A 209 6.64 -13.76 -9.78
N HIS A 210 6.58 -12.93 -8.75
CA HIS A 210 7.18 -11.60 -8.72
C HIS A 210 6.33 -10.50 -9.38
N THR A 211 6.91 -9.27 -9.45
CA THR A 211 6.27 -8.11 -10.07
C THR A 211 5.98 -8.33 -11.56
N ILE A 212 4.90 -7.72 -12.03
CA ILE A 212 4.45 -7.84 -13.41
C ILE A 212 5.37 -7.01 -14.30
N PRO A 213 5.72 -7.47 -15.52
CA PRO A 213 6.42 -6.63 -16.50
C PRO A 213 5.49 -5.51 -16.98
N PHE A 214 6.05 -4.34 -17.14
CA PHE A 214 5.39 -3.15 -17.68
C PHE A 214 5.78 -2.97 -19.15
#